data_ad89d8601c9be384e93334ae8d424ee3
#
_entry.id   ad89d8601c9be384e93334ae8d424ee3
#
_cell.length_a   1.000
_cell.length_b   1.000
_cell.length_c   1.000
_cell.angle_alpha   90.00
_cell.angle_beta   90.00
_cell.angle_gamma   90.00
#
_symmetry.space_group_name_H-M   'P 1'
#
loop_
_entity.id
_entity.type
_entity.pdbx_description
1 polymer ?
#
loop_
_entity_poly.entity_id
_entity_poly.type
_entity_poly.pdbx_seq_one_letter_code
_entity_poly.pdbx_strand_id
1 'polypeptide(L)'
;MCGIVAYIGNKDPKSILIGGLHRLEYRGYDSAGIFLCSNSESQLTKIAGKVNALSKMLETKSDIDPNLGIGHTRWATHGIPNDKNAHPHYSNSGKLYMVHNGIIENYDTIKMELIKRGYKFYSDTDSEVLINLIEEIKVKENVKLQKAVQLALNQVVGAYGIVVCDTYNSKELIVARLGSPLAIGIGERSFYVGSDATPFLDHTRKVVYLEDNEMAVLSKNGKINIKNIISDEPIHPYIEELQWSLNSIQKGGYKHFMLKEIHEQPKAISDTLRGRLLVDKGKIQINSLNEYKHKFLNAKRIVFVACGTSWHASLVGEYLFEYFIRIPVEVEYASEFRYRDPIIQKDDIVICISQSGETADTLAALKIAKDKGAFIYGICNVVGSSISRET
;
A
#
# COMPACT_ATOMS: atom_id res chain seq x y z
N MET A 1 8.85 3.24 1.28
CA MET A 1 7.48 2.71 1.55
C MET A 1 7.61 1.37 2.25
N CYS A 2 6.78 1.09 3.23
CA CYS A 2 6.80 -0.17 3.98
C CYS A 2 6.01 -1.29 3.28
N GLY A 3 6.22 -2.55 3.69
CA GLY A 3 5.50 -3.70 3.16
C GLY A 3 4.70 -4.43 4.23
N ILE A 4 3.41 -4.60 4.02
CA ILE A 4 2.51 -5.39 4.86
C ILE A 4 2.23 -6.73 4.19
N VAL A 5 2.26 -7.81 4.98
CA VAL A 5 1.76 -9.14 4.61
C VAL A 5 0.95 -9.70 5.77
N ALA A 6 -0.23 -10.24 5.50
CA ALA A 6 -0.98 -10.97 6.51
C ALA A 6 -1.70 -12.19 5.91
N TYR A 7 -2.04 -13.12 6.77
CA TYR A 7 -2.75 -14.34 6.39
C TYR A 7 -3.67 -14.82 7.49
N ILE A 8 -4.83 -15.32 7.10
CA ILE A 8 -5.74 -16.06 7.95
C ILE A 8 -6.32 -17.26 7.18
N GLY A 9 -6.21 -18.46 7.74
CA GLY A 9 -6.70 -19.68 7.05
C GLY A 9 -6.21 -20.95 7.70
N ASN A 10 -6.04 -22.01 6.87
CA ASN A 10 -5.67 -23.34 7.32
C ASN A 10 -4.25 -23.77 6.87
N LYS A 11 -3.50 -22.88 6.16
CA LYS A 11 -2.10 -23.12 5.81
C LYS A 11 -1.18 -22.53 6.88
N ASP A 12 0.09 -22.90 6.85
CA ASP A 12 1.10 -22.30 7.72
C ASP A 12 1.34 -20.80 7.39
N PRO A 13 0.98 -19.87 8.30
CA PRO A 13 1.21 -18.45 8.09
C PRO A 13 2.68 -18.06 8.05
N LYS A 14 3.57 -18.77 8.77
CA LYS A 14 4.99 -18.48 8.86
C LYS A 14 5.65 -18.44 7.48
N SER A 15 5.44 -19.52 6.70
CA SER A 15 6.00 -19.61 5.35
C SER A 15 5.41 -18.58 4.38
N ILE A 16 4.11 -18.31 4.48
CA ILE A 16 3.41 -17.32 3.65
C ILE A 16 3.91 -15.91 3.95
N LEU A 17 4.03 -15.54 5.23
CA LEU A 17 4.51 -14.23 5.64
C LEU A 17 5.96 -13.99 5.21
N ILE A 18 6.86 -14.92 5.49
CA ILE A 18 8.27 -14.77 5.13
C ILE A 18 8.45 -14.68 3.60
N GLY A 19 7.78 -15.56 2.85
CA GLY A 19 7.80 -15.49 1.38
C GLY A 19 7.26 -14.17 0.83
N GLY A 20 6.16 -13.68 1.41
CA GLY A 20 5.57 -12.40 1.04
C GLY A 20 6.44 -11.19 1.42
N LEU A 21 7.04 -11.19 2.61
CA LEU A 21 7.94 -10.12 3.05
C LEU A 21 9.21 -10.04 2.20
N HIS A 22 9.77 -11.18 1.77
CA HIS A 22 10.88 -11.18 0.82
C HIS A 22 10.53 -10.50 -0.51
N ARG A 23 9.29 -10.66 -0.97
CA ARG A 23 8.82 -10.01 -2.19
C ARG A 23 8.60 -8.51 -2.01
N LEU A 24 8.32 -8.04 -0.79
CA LEU A 24 8.15 -6.64 -0.45
C LEU A 24 9.41 -5.95 0.08
N GLU A 25 10.56 -6.66 0.15
CA GLU A 25 11.81 -6.10 0.67
C GLU A 25 12.30 -4.86 -0.11
N TYR A 26 11.89 -4.72 -1.39
CA TYR A 26 12.14 -3.52 -2.18
C TYR A 26 11.43 -2.27 -1.65
N ARG A 27 10.34 -2.45 -0.87
CA ARG A 27 9.60 -1.35 -0.24
C ARG A 27 10.24 -0.89 1.08
N GLY A 28 10.86 -1.80 1.82
CA GLY A 28 11.49 -1.51 3.12
C GLY A 28 12.41 -2.63 3.54
N TYR A 29 13.55 -2.29 4.13
CA TYR A 29 14.59 -3.25 4.49
C TYR A 29 15.38 -2.86 5.75
N ASP A 30 14.93 -1.86 6.51
CA ASP A 30 15.63 -1.41 7.72
C ASP A 30 15.27 -2.22 8.97
N SER A 31 14.07 -2.76 8.99
CA SER A 31 13.61 -3.71 10.00
C SER A 31 12.48 -4.58 9.46
N ALA A 32 12.33 -5.77 10.04
CA ALA A 32 11.27 -6.70 9.69
C ALA A 32 10.74 -7.41 10.94
N GLY A 33 9.48 -7.87 10.87
CA GLY A 33 8.93 -8.67 11.95
C GLY A 33 7.62 -9.34 11.55
N ILE A 34 7.29 -10.39 12.30
CA ILE A 34 6.03 -11.11 12.20
C ILE A 34 5.42 -11.36 13.57
N PHE A 35 4.13 -11.45 13.60
CA PHE A 35 3.36 -11.97 14.71
C PHE A 35 2.54 -13.14 14.20
N LEU A 36 2.59 -14.26 14.92
CA LEU A 36 1.87 -15.49 14.65
C LEU A 36 0.94 -15.78 15.82
N CYS A 37 -0.27 -16.25 15.53
CA CYS A 37 -1.27 -16.50 16.55
C CYS A 37 -2.09 -17.75 16.21
N SER A 38 -2.39 -18.54 17.25
CA SER A 38 -3.38 -19.61 17.29
C SER A 38 -4.42 -19.33 18.36
N ASN A 39 -5.31 -20.26 18.64
CA ASN A 39 -6.28 -20.12 19.73
C ASN A 39 -5.65 -20.18 21.13
N SER A 40 -4.46 -20.75 21.27
CA SER A 40 -3.81 -21.02 22.56
C SER A 40 -2.46 -20.33 22.72
N GLU A 41 -1.80 -20.00 21.61
CA GLU A 41 -0.43 -19.52 21.61
C GLU A 41 -0.22 -18.36 20.66
N SER A 42 0.74 -17.49 20.99
CA SER A 42 1.13 -16.41 20.11
C SER A 42 2.62 -16.14 20.19
N GLN A 43 3.21 -15.70 19.09
CA GLN A 43 4.65 -15.46 19.00
C GLN A 43 4.92 -14.18 18.20
N LEU A 44 5.59 -13.22 18.83
CA LEU A 44 6.13 -12.03 18.19
C LEU A 44 7.62 -12.21 17.92
N THR A 45 8.05 -11.94 16.70
CA THR A 45 9.47 -11.90 16.32
C THR A 45 9.71 -10.69 15.43
N LYS A 46 10.61 -9.81 15.84
CA LYS A 46 10.99 -8.62 15.09
C LYS A 46 12.46 -8.29 15.30
N ILE A 47 13.09 -7.72 14.27
CA ILE A 47 14.52 -7.45 14.24
C ILE A 47 14.81 -6.24 13.34
N ALA A 48 15.80 -5.44 13.73
CA ALA A 48 16.43 -4.48 12.84
C ALA A 48 17.23 -5.23 11.77
N GLY A 49 16.98 -4.92 10.49
CA GLY A 49 17.63 -5.54 9.35
C GLY A 49 16.65 -6.23 8.38
N LYS A 50 17.23 -6.99 7.46
CA LYS A 50 16.51 -7.63 6.35
C LYS A 50 15.71 -8.86 6.77
N VAL A 51 14.74 -9.26 5.93
CA VAL A 51 13.90 -10.46 6.13
C VAL A 51 14.71 -11.74 6.32
N ASN A 52 15.89 -11.86 5.72
CA ASN A 52 16.78 -13.01 5.94
C ASN A 52 17.23 -13.14 7.41
N ALA A 53 17.46 -12.03 8.12
CA ALA A 53 17.80 -12.06 9.54
C ALA A 53 16.61 -12.50 10.40
N LEU A 54 15.40 -12.03 10.05
CA LEU A 54 14.15 -12.48 10.66
C LEU A 54 13.93 -13.98 10.46
N SER A 55 14.15 -14.50 9.23
CA SER A 55 14.01 -15.93 8.92
C SER A 55 14.93 -16.80 9.81
N LYS A 56 16.21 -16.43 9.92
CA LYS A 56 17.16 -17.13 10.78
C LYS A 56 16.76 -17.12 12.25
N MET A 57 16.25 -15.98 12.73
CA MET A 57 15.78 -15.87 14.11
C MET A 57 14.56 -16.77 14.38
N LEU A 58 13.69 -16.96 13.40
CA LEU A 58 12.52 -17.84 13.51
C LEU A 58 12.88 -19.34 13.53
N GLU A 59 13.99 -19.74 12.93
CA GLU A 59 14.48 -21.12 12.98
C GLU A 59 14.90 -21.53 14.40
N THR A 60 15.26 -20.57 15.26
CA THR A 60 15.68 -20.82 16.65
C THR A 60 14.54 -20.81 17.66
N LYS A 61 13.32 -20.46 17.24
CA LYS A 61 12.14 -20.38 18.12
C LYS A 61 11.34 -21.69 18.09
N SER A 62 10.63 -21.94 19.18
CA SER A 62 9.70 -23.07 19.26
C SER A 62 8.61 -22.95 18.20
N ASP A 63 8.25 -24.06 17.58
CA ASP A 63 7.14 -24.13 16.64
C ASP A 63 5.82 -24.00 17.39
N ILE A 64 4.94 -23.15 16.85
CA ILE A 64 3.53 -23.07 17.21
C ILE A 64 2.72 -23.49 15.99
N ASP A 65 1.47 -23.88 16.19
CA ASP A 65 0.52 -24.20 15.09
C ASP A 65 -0.42 -23.00 14.84
N PRO A 66 0.04 -21.94 14.15
CA PRO A 66 -0.73 -20.73 13.97
C PRO A 66 -1.72 -20.89 12.83
N ASN A 67 -2.83 -20.18 12.92
CA ASN A 67 -3.84 -20.07 11.85
C ASN A 67 -3.98 -18.63 11.32
N LEU A 68 -3.28 -17.71 11.94
CA LEU A 68 -3.27 -16.30 11.64
C LEU A 68 -1.86 -15.75 11.80
N GLY A 69 -1.49 -14.83 10.93
CA GLY A 69 -0.25 -14.09 11.08
C GLY A 69 -0.29 -12.75 10.38
N ILE A 70 0.47 -11.79 10.92
CA ILE A 70 0.71 -10.47 10.34
C ILE A 70 2.22 -10.19 10.30
N GLY A 71 2.69 -9.57 9.25
CA GLY A 71 4.10 -9.30 9.04
C GLY A 71 4.35 -7.98 8.34
N HIS A 72 5.57 -7.45 8.51
CA HIS A 72 5.91 -6.13 8.02
C HIS A 72 7.39 -6.02 7.68
N THR A 73 7.70 -5.27 6.62
CA THR A 73 9.04 -4.73 6.33
C THR A 73 8.97 -3.20 6.40
N ARG A 74 9.89 -2.59 7.14
CA ARG A 74 9.85 -1.17 7.45
C ARG A 74 10.85 -0.37 6.63
N TRP A 75 10.42 0.82 6.25
CA TRP A 75 11.25 1.97 5.88
C TRP A 75 10.96 3.07 6.91
N ALA A 76 11.94 3.34 7.78
CA ALA A 76 11.73 4.22 8.92
C ALA A 76 11.33 5.64 8.52
N THR A 77 10.19 6.11 9.05
CA THR A 77 9.73 7.49 8.97
C THR A 77 9.75 8.16 10.34
N HIS A 78 9.33 7.44 11.39
CA HIS A 78 9.32 7.87 12.79
C HIS A 78 10.12 6.91 13.67
N GLY A 79 11.09 7.41 14.41
CA GLY A 79 11.98 6.62 15.26
C GLY A 79 13.08 5.88 14.46
N ILE A 80 14.24 5.70 15.08
CA ILE A 80 15.40 5.02 14.47
C ILE A 80 15.10 3.55 14.15
N PRO A 81 15.76 2.97 13.13
CA PRO A 81 15.66 1.53 12.85
C PRO A 81 16.27 0.71 14.00
N ASN A 82 15.43 0.08 14.81
CA ASN A 82 15.79 -0.84 15.87
C ASN A 82 14.64 -1.84 16.10
N ASP A 83 14.89 -2.88 16.90
CA ASP A 83 13.90 -3.92 17.20
C ASP A 83 12.65 -3.36 17.90
N LYS A 84 12.80 -2.30 18.68
CA LYS A 84 11.73 -1.66 19.45
C LYS A 84 10.72 -0.97 18.52
N ASN A 85 11.23 -0.27 17.51
CA ASN A 85 10.44 0.48 16.54
C ASN A 85 10.01 -0.37 15.34
N ALA A 86 10.48 -1.62 15.22
CA ALA A 86 10.03 -2.55 14.19
C ALA A 86 8.57 -2.99 14.44
N HIS A 87 7.82 -3.22 13.37
CA HIS A 87 6.48 -3.82 13.41
C HIS A 87 6.56 -5.35 13.47
N PRO A 88 5.51 -6.03 13.95
CA PRO A 88 4.23 -5.52 14.47
C PRO A 88 4.36 -4.82 15.82
N HIS A 89 3.50 -3.82 16.06
CA HIS A 89 3.29 -3.22 17.37
C HIS A 89 2.16 -3.93 18.11
N TYR A 90 2.15 -3.81 19.44
CA TYR A 90 1.15 -4.41 20.31
C TYR A 90 0.60 -3.37 21.30
N SER A 91 -0.63 -3.59 21.75
CA SER A 91 -1.27 -2.75 22.72
C SER A 91 -0.71 -2.94 24.12
N ASN A 92 -0.97 -2.00 25.01
CA ASN A 92 -0.41 -1.99 26.38
C ASN A 92 -0.71 -3.27 27.18
N SER A 93 -1.86 -3.92 26.94
CA SER A 93 -2.20 -5.22 27.55
C SER A 93 -1.55 -6.42 26.86
N GLY A 94 -0.89 -6.24 25.70
CA GLY A 94 -0.33 -7.33 24.90
C GLY A 94 -1.38 -8.19 24.18
N LYS A 95 -2.64 -7.73 24.08
CA LYS A 95 -3.75 -8.50 23.50
C LYS A 95 -4.00 -8.21 22.03
N LEU A 96 -3.76 -6.98 21.60
CA LEU A 96 -3.94 -6.55 20.22
C LEU A 96 -2.59 -6.38 19.54
N TYR A 97 -2.48 -6.81 18.29
CA TYR A 97 -1.30 -6.64 17.45
C TYR A 97 -1.68 -5.99 16.13
N MET A 98 -0.79 -5.13 15.63
CA MET A 98 -1.03 -4.37 14.42
C MET A 98 0.24 -4.16 13.61
N VAL A 99 0.09 -4.19 12.29
CA VAL A 99 1.04 -3.62 11.33
C VAL A 99 0.41 -2.39 10.68
N HIS A 100 1.23 -1.39 10.36
CA HIS A 100 0.78 -0.10 9.85
C HIS A 100 1.75 0.44 8.81
N ASN A 101 1.21 0.89 7.70
CA ASN A 101 1.85 1.72 6.69
C ASN A 101 1.15 3.09 6.67
N GLY A 102 1.89 4.16 6.73
CA GLY A 102 1.35 5.51 6.73
C GLY A 102 1.92 6.36 7.85
N ILE A 103 1.25 7.45 8.16
CA ILE A 103 1.62 8.40 9.22
C ILE A 103 0.34 8.90 9.88
N ILE A 104 0.26 8.81 11.21
CA ILE A 104 -0.80 9.41 12.02
C ILE A 104 -0.31 10.78 12.48
N GLU A 105 -0.76 11.82 11.83
CA GLU A 105 -0.25 13.19 12.04
C GLU A 105 -0.58 13.75 13.43
N ASN A 106 -1.73 13.38 14.01
CA ASN A 106 -2.17 13.83 15.33
C ASN A 106 -1.76 12.88 16.48
N TYR A 107 -0.77 12.00 16.25
CA TYR A 107 -0.39 10.97 17.22
C TYR A 107 0.09 11.54 18.56
N ASP A 108 0.78 12.69 18.59
CA ASP A 108 1.27 13.30 19.83
C ASP A 108 0.11 13.69 20.77
N THR A 109 -0.95 14.29 20.22
CA THR A 109 -2.13 14.65 21.00
C THR A 109 -2.82 13.41 21.60
N ILE A 110 -2.98 12.36 20.79
CA ILE A 110 -3.56 11.09 21.21
C ILE A 110 -2.68 10.43 22.28
N LYS A 111 -1.36 10.42 22.09
CA LYS A 111 -0.39 9.86 23.03
C LYS A 111 -0.48 10.53 24.41
N MET A 112 -0.54 11.86 24.44
CA MET A 112 -0.67 12.61 25.70
C MET A 112 -1.94 12.23 26.46
N GLU A 113 -3.07 12.08 25.79
CA GLU A 113 -4.32 11.67 26.41
C GLU A 113 -4.29 10.22 26.92
N LEU A 114 -3.66 9.31 26.17
CA LEU A 114 -3.50 7.92 26.61
C LEU A 114 -2.56 7.81 27.81
N ILE A 115 -1.49 8.62 27.89
CA ILE A 115 -0.58 8.67 29.06
C ILE A 115 -1.36 9.11 30.32
N LYS A 116 -2.21 10.12 30.24
CA LYS A 116 -3.08 10.55 31.36
C LYS A 116 -3.99 9.43 31.86
N ARG A 117 -4.34 8.47 30.98
CA ARG A 117 -5.16 7.30 31.30
C ARG A 117 -4.35 6.08 31.75
N GLY A 118 -3.01 6.24 31.90
CA GLY A 118 -2.12 5.21 32.43
C GLY A 118 -1.46 4.31 31.39
N TYR A 119 -1.63 4.60 30.09
CA TYR A 119 -0.95 3.86 29.03
C TYR A 119 0.55 4.15 29.03
N LYS A 120 1.33 3.10 28.80
CA LYS A 120 2.79 3.19 28.67
C LYS A 120 3.19 2.96 27.21
N PHE A 121 4.21 3.64 26.76
CA PHE A 121 4.73 3.55 25.38
C PHE A 121 6.17 3.06 25.42
N TYR A 122 6.46 2.09 24.57
CA TYR A 122 7.76 1.42 24.50
C TYR A 122 8.54 1.77 23.22
N SER A 123 7.86 2.21 22.17
CA SER A 123 8.46 2.67 20.93
C SER A 123 8.27 4.17 20.69
N ASP A 124 8.97 4.67 19.68
CA ASP A 124 8.89 6.07 19.24
C ASP A 124 7.90 6.25 18.06
N THR A 125 7.08 5.22 17.76
CA THR A 125 6.24 5.18 16.58
C THR A 125 4.81 5.67 16.84
N ASP A 126 4.23 6.34 15.86
CA ASP A 126 2.81 6.69 15.79
C ASP A 126 1.91 5.44 15.77
N SER A 127 2.41 4.34 15.24
CA SER A 127 1.71 3.06 15.14
C SER A 127 1.39 2.47 16.52
N GLU A 128 2.30 2.58 17.50
CA GLU A 128 2.01 2.15 18.87
C GLU A 128 0.93 3.00 19.51
N VAL A 129 0.85 4.27 19.16
CA VAL A 129 -0.22 5.16 19.64
C VAL A 129 -1.57 4.72 19.10
N LEU A 130 -1.65 4.38 17.80
CA LEU A 130 -2.90 3.94 17.18
C LEU A 130 -3.41 2.63 17.78
N ILE A 131 -2.55 1.62 18.00
CA ILE A 131 -3.02 0.35 18.57
C ILE A 131 -3.49 0.50 20.02
N ASN A 132 -2.87 1.40 20.81
CA ASN A 132 -3.31 1.72 22.14
C ASN A 132 -4.62 2.50 22.17
N LEU A 133 -4.86 3.39 21.20
CA LEU A 133 -6.16 4.05 21.04
C LEU A 133 -7.28 3.04 20.73
N ILE A 134 -7.00 2.06 19.85
CA ILE A 134 -7.95 0.98 19.55
C ILE A 134 -8.27 0.17 20.81
N GLU A 135 -7.27 -0.15 21.61
CA GLU A 135 -7.47 -0.88 22.87
C GLU A 135 -8.29 -0.07 23.87
N GLU A 136 -7.96 1.19 24.10
CA GLU A 136 -8.70 2.10 25.00
C GLU A 136 -10.18 2.16 24.62
N ILE A 137 -10.48 2.36 23.34
CA ILE A 137 -11.88 2.40 22.87
C ILE A 137 -12.56 1.04 23.04
N LYS A 138 -11.87 -0.06 22.71
CA LYS A 138 -12.41 -1.42 22.85
C LYS A 138 -12.83 -1.71 24.30
N VAL A 139 -11.99 -1.33 25.26
CA VAL A 139 -12.22 -1.57 26.68
C VAL A 139 -13.29 -0.61 27.24
N LYS A 140 -13.14 0.69 26.97
CA LYS A 140 -14.00 1.72 27.55
C LYS A 140 -15.43 1.62 27.05
N GLU A 141 -15.61 1.44 25.73
CA GLU A 141 -16.93 1.35 25.10
C GLU A 141 -17.48 -0.09 25.11
N ASN A 142 -16.71 -1.07 25.62
CA ASN A 142 -17.07 -2.49 25.66
C ASN A 142 -17.59 -3.02 24.32
N VAL A 143 -16.87 -2.72 23.24
CA VAL A 143 -17.26 -3.05 21.87
C VAL A 143 -16.35 -4.13 21.25
N LYS A 144 -16.82 -4.77 20.18
CA LYS A 144 -16.01 -5.69 19.38
C LYS A 144 -14.84 -4.95 18.71
N LEU A 145 -13.75 -5.69 18.40
CA LEU A 145 -12.54 -5.12 17.78
C LEU A 145 -12.86 -4.29 16.52
N GLN A 146 -13.69 -4.81 15.62
CA GLN A 146 -14.08 -4.10 14.40
C GLN A 146 -14.68 -2.71 14.67
N LYS A 147 -15.51 -2.59 15.72
CA LYS A 147 -16.13 -1.30 16.09
C LYS A 147 -15.10 -0.38 16.75
N ALA A 148 -14.22 -0.92 17.58
CA ALA A 148 -13.14 -0.16 18.21
C ALA A 148 -12.17 0.40 17.14
N VAL A 149 -11.79 -0.40 16.14
CA VAL A 149 -10.97 0.05 15.01
C VAL A 149 -11.66 1.19 14.26
N GLN A 150 -12.94 1.02 13.91
CA GLN A 150 -13.72 2.07 13.23
C GLN A 150 -13.74 3.39 14.03
N LEU A 151 -14.04 3.32 15.33
CA LEU A 151 -14.11 4.51 16.19
C LEU A 151 -12.74 5.16 16.38
N ALA A 152 -11.65 4.38 16.43
CA ALA A 152 -10.30 4.91 16.49
C ALA A 152 -9.91 5.63 15.18
N LEU A 153 -10.21 5.01 14.04
CA LEU A 153 -9.88 5.58 12.72
C LEU A 153 -10.64 6.88 12.43
N ASN A 154 -11.81 7.07 13.00
CA ASN A 154 -12.54 8.35 12.92
C ASN A 154 -11.94 9.47 13.78
N GLN A 155 -10.97 9.17 14.67
CA GLN A 155 -10.29 10.15 15.52
C GLN A 155 -8.88 10.50 15.04
N VAL A 156 -8.33 9.75 14.07
CA VAL A 156 -6.98 9.98 13.56
C VAL A 156 -7.00 10.85 12.31
N VAL A 157 -5.95 11.64 12.16
CA VAL A 157 -5.65 12.45 10.98
C VAL A 157 -4.40 11.88 10.34
N GLY A 158 -4.41 11.72 9.03
CA GLY A 158 -3.26 11.21 8.29
C GLY A 158 -3.61 10.03 7.38
N ALA A 159 -2.59 9.32 6.92
CA ALA A 159 -2.74 8.16 6.03
C ALA A 159 -2.44 6.86 6.78
N TYR A 160 -3.22 5.81 6.50
CA TYR A 160 -3.01 4.50 7.07
C TYR A 160 -3.38 3.35 6.13
N GLY A 161 -2.59 2.30 6.20
CA GLY A 161 -2.97 0.95 5.79
C GLY A 161 -2.65 0.03 6.95
N ILE A 162 -3.65 -0.54 7.61
CA ILE A 162 -3.48 -1.32 8.84
C ILE A 162 -4.04 -2.73 8.72
N VAL A 163 -3.40 -3.65 9.44
CA VAL A 163 -3.95 -4.98 9.72
C VAL A 163 -3.87 -5.20 11.24
N VAL A 164 -5.00 -5.50 11.84
CA VAL A 164 -5.15 -5.66 13.31
C VAL A 164 -5.69 -7.04 13.61
N CYS A 165 -5.16 -7.67 14.66
CA CYS A 165 -5.66 -8.93 15.21
C CYS A 165 -5.73 -8.90 16.74
N ASP A 166 -6.56 -9.80 17.29
CA ASP A 166 -6.79 -9.98 18.72
C ASP A 166 -6.37 -11.39 19.12
N THR A 167 -5.50 -11.55 20.10
CA THR A 167 -5.04 -12.86 20.59
C THR A 167 -6.16 -13.74 21.14
N TYR A 168 -7.23 -13.13 21.63
CA TYR A 168 -8.43 -13.86 22.10
C TYR A 168 -9.39 -14.25 20.98
N ASN A 169 -9.25 -13.67 19.80
CA ASN A 169 -10.06 -14.00 18.63
C ASN A 169 -9.17 -14.17 17.38
N SER A 170 -8.41 -15.27 17.32
CA SER A 170 -7.56 -15.61 16.18
C SER A 170 -8.34 -16.04 14.92
N LYS A 171 -9.68 -15.86 14.93
CA LYS A 171 -10.57 -16.23 13.82
C LYS A 171 -10.86 -15.05 12.89
N GLU A 172 -10.40 -13.84 13.23
CA GLU A 172 -10.68 -12.64 12.46
C GLU A 172 -9.43 -11.75 12.32
N LEU A 173 -9.27 -11.15 11.15
CA LEU A 173 -8.38 -10.03 10.87
C LEU A 173 -9.20 -8.81 10.50
N ILE A 174 -8.83 -7.65 11.04
CA ILE A 174 -9.39 -6.36 10.63
C ILE A 174 -8.37 -5.66 9.75
N VAL A 175 -8.81 -5.25 8.57
CA VAL A 175 -7.98 -4.55 7.57
C VAL A 175 -8.64 -3.22 7.26
N ALA A 176 -7.91 -2.12 7.25
CA ALA A 176 -8.48 -0.80 6.94
C ALA A 176 -7.48 0.09 6.20
N ARG A 177 -7.99 0.98 5.35
CA ARG A 177 -7.19 1.82 4.48
C ARG A 177 -7.69 3.26 4.42
N LEU A 178 -6.72 4.18 4.39
CA LEU A 178 -6.82 5.56 3.93
C LEU A 178 -5.46 6.02 3.42
N GLY A 179 -5.32 6.29 2.13
CA GLY A 179 -4.10 6.82 1.52
C GLY A 179 -2.95 5.82 1.34
N SER A 180 -2.89 4.71 2.11
CA SER A 180 -1.88 3.66 1.95
C SER A 180 -2.50 2.39 1.37
N PRO A 181 -1.99 1.82 0.25
CA PRO A 181 -2.65 0.74 -0.46
C PRO A 181 -2.67 -0.57 0.33
N LEU A 182 -3.79 -1.30 0.22
CA LEU A 182 -3.96 -2.66 0.71
C LEU A 182 -4.79 -3.48 -0.27
N ALA A 183 -4.31 -4.69 -0.55
CA ALA A 183 -4.96 -5.70 -1.38
C ALA A 183 -5.28 -6.95 -0.55
N ILE A 184 -6.43 -7.53 -0.81
CA ILE A 184 -6.91 -8.75 -0.15
C ILE A 184 -7.02 -9.85 -1.19
N GLY A 185 -6.18 -10.89 -1.07
CA GLY A 185 -6.26 -12.09 -1.89
C GLY A 185 -7.30 -13.08 -1.31
N ILE A 186 -8.19 -13.58 -2.17
CA ILE A 186 -9.24 -14.53 -1.77
C ILE A 186 -8.78 -15.94 -2.13
N GLY A 187 -8.55 -16.77 -1.12
CA GLY A 187 -8.27 -18.20 -1.26
C GLY A 187 -9.46 -19.07 -0.90
N GLU A 188 -9.26 -20.40 -0.95
CA GLU A 188 -10.24 -21.34 -0.47
C GLU A 188 -10.29 -21.33 1.07
N ARG A 189 -11.35 -20.76 1.65
CA ARG A 189 -11.50 -20.55 3.11
C ARG A 189 -10.29 -19.89 3.76
N SER A 190 -9.67 -18.94 3.06
CA SER A 190 -8.48 -18.23 3.55
C SER A 190 -8.39 -16.88 2.89
N PHE A 191 -7.71 -15.94 3.57
CA PHE A 191 -7.43 -14.63 3.05
C PHE A 191 -5.95 -14.30 3.21
N TYR A 192 -5.44 -13.60 2.21
CA TYR A 192 -4.11 -13.03 2.16
C TYR A 192 -4.25 -11.52 2.12
N VAL A 193 -3.41 -10.80 2.82
CA VAL A 193 -3.37 -9.33 2.75
C VAL A 193 -1.97 -8.89 2.38
N GLY A 194 -1.86 -7.90 1.53
CA GLY A 194 -0.58 -7.30 1.16
C GLY A 194 -0.71 -5.82 0.84
N SER A 195 0.39 -5.09 0.94
CA SER A 195 0.46 -3.70 0.45
C SER A 195 0.18 -3.61 -1.06
N ASP A 196 0.45 -4.68 -1.78
CA ASP A 196 0.04 -4.96 -3.16
C ASP A 196 -0.23 -6.47 -3.29
N ALA A 197 -0.60 -6.94 -4.49
CA ALA A 197 -0.92 -8.35 -4.70
C ALA A 197 0.30 -9.28 -4.77
N THR A 198 1.51 -8.75 -4.93
CA THR A 198 2.76 -9.50 -5.12
C THR A 198 3.01 -10.58 -4.05
N PRO A 199 2.79 -10.33 -2.74
CA PRO A 199 3.04 -11.29 -1.68
C PRO A 199 2.29 -12.61 -1.81
N PHE A 200 1.11 -12.61 -2.42
CA PHE A 200 0.21 -13.77 -2.41
C PHE A 200 -0.17 -14.33 -3.79
N LEU A 201 0.47 -13.87 -4.86
CA LEU A 201 0.20 -14.35 -6.23
C LEU A 201 0.45 -15.86 -6.44
N ASP A 202 1.33 -16.47 -5.61
CA ASP A 202 1.51 -17.93 -5.60
C ASP A 202 0.31 -18.70 -5.04
N HIS A 203 -0.55 -18.01 -4.30
CA HIS A 203 -1.62 -18.60 -3.55
C HIS A 203 -2.99 -18.32 -4.14
N THR A 204 -3.20 -17.15 -4.71
CA THR A 204 -4.45 -16.76 -5.36
C THR A 204 -4.25 -15.61 -6.35
N ARG A 205 -5.10 -15.58 -7.39
CA ARG A 205 -5.20 -14.49 -8.35
C ARG A 205 -6.46 -13.64 -8.17
N LYS A 206 -7.38 -14.06 -7.28
CA LYS A 206 -8.59 -13.31 -6.96
C LYS A 206 -8.28 -12.27 -5.91
N VAL A 207 -8.41 -11.00 -6.26
CA VAL A 207 -7.99 -9.87 -5.43
C VAL A 207 -9.13 -8.88 -5.28
N VAL A 208 -9.25 -8.34 -4.08
CA VAL A 208 -10.05 -7.15 -3.77
C VAL A 208 -9.09 -6.06 -3.33
N TYR A 209 -9.12 -4.92 -3.99
CA TYR A 209 -8.42 -3.72 -3.56
C TYR A 209 -9.36 -2.90 -2.67
N LEU A 210 -8.91 -2.58 -1.46
CA LEU A 210 -9.66 -1.65 -0.61
C LEU A 210 -9.50 -0.24 -1.15
N GLU A 211 -10.58 0.52 -1.11
CA GLU A 211 -10.58 1.95 -1.38
C GLU A 211 -10.39 2.77 -0.10
N ASP A 212 -10.17 4.07 -0.22
CA ASP A 212 -10.01 4.96 0.93
C ASP A 212 -11.28 4.97 1.79
N ASN A 213 -11.09 4.96 3.11
CA ASN A 213 -12.15 4.82 4.11
C ASN A 213 -12.90 3.48 4.08
N GLU A 214 -12.31 2.44 3.55
CA GLU A 214 -12.85 1.10 3.64
C GLU A 214 -12.18 0.27 4.74
N MET A 215 -13.00 -0.54 5.39
CA MET A 215 -12.57 -1.51 6.38
C MET A 215 -13.15 -2.89 6.08
N ALA A 216 -12.30 -3.91 6.05
CA ALA A 216 -12.68 -5.30 5.87
C ALA A 216 -12.50 -6.11 7.16
N VAL A 217 -13.45 -6.99 7.45
CA VAL A 217 -13.36 -8.06 8.45
C VAL A 217 -13.21 -9.37 7.70
N LEU A 218 -12.04 -10.00 7.84
CA LEU A 218 -11.69 -11.26 7.21
C LEU A 218 -11.81 -12.38 8.25
N SER A 219 -12.72 -13.33 8.02
CA SER A 219 -12.94 -14.44 8.96
C SER A 219 -12.35 -15.74 8.43
N LYS A 220 -11.78 -16.56 9.31
CA LYS A 220 -11.19 -17.88 8.99
C LYS A 220 -12.14 -18.82 8.25
N ASN A 221 -13.44 -18.61 8.35
CA ASN A 221 -14.46 -19.40 7.63
C ASN A 221 -14.66 -19.00 6.16
N GLY A 222 -13.85 -18.08 5.62
CA GLY A 222 -13.94 -17.60 4.25
C GLY A 222 -14.94 -16.46 4.04
N LYS A 223 -15.47 -15.86 5.10
CA LYS A 223 -16.35 -14.67 4.99
C LYS A 223 -15.52 -13.38 5.01
N ILE A 224 -15.81 -12.52 4.06
CA ILE A 224 -15.33 -11.14 3.98
C ILE A 224 -16.51 -10.18 4.13
N ASN A 225 -16.39 -9.22 5.03
CA ASN A 225 -17.35 -8.13 5.17
C ASN A 225 -16.59 -6.83 5.02
N ILE A 226 -16.97 -6.02 4.05
CA ILE A 226 -16.37 -4.69 3.81
C ILE A 226 -17.43 -3.64 4.12
N LYS A 227 -17.00 -2.53 4.73
CA LYS A 227 -17.84 -1.37 4.99
C LYS A 227 -17.05 -0.08 4.91
N ASN A 228 -17.75 1.01 4.66
CA ASN A 228 -17.19 2.34 4.78
C ASN A 228 -17.02 2.72 6.26
N ILE A 229 -15.86 3.26 6.62
CA ILE A 229 -15.50 3.61 8.00
C ILE A 229 -16.36 4.78 8.50
N ILE A 230 -16.68 5.75 7.64
CA ILE A 230 -17.40 6.98 7.99
C ILE A 230 -18.89 6.75 8.01
N SER A 231 -19.49 6.21 6.93
CA SER A 231 -20.94 6.02 6.81
C SER A 231 -21.45 4.74 7.48
N ASP A 232 -20.56 3.81 7.84
CA ASP A 232 -20.86 2.45 8.36
C ASP A 232 -21.68 1.57 7.39
N GLU A 233 -21.81 1.99 6.12
CA GLU A 233 -22.54 1.26 5.11
C GLU A 233 -21.74 0.05 4.59
N PRO A 234 -22.42 -1.10 4.37
CA PRO A 234 -21.77 -2.27 3.78
C PRO A 234 -21.41 -2.03 2.30
N ILE A 235 -20.26 -2.55 1.89
CA ILE A 235 -19.75 -2.47 0.52
C ILE A 235 -19.64 -3.88 -0.05
N HIS A 236 -20.16 -4.06 -1.28
CA HIS A 236 -19.96 -5.29 -2.03
C HIS A 236 -18.61 -5.24 -2.76
N PRO A 237 -17.65 -6.13 -2.42
CA PRO A 237 -16.33 -6.09 -3.01
C PRO A 237 -16.36 -6.43 -4.51
N TYR A 238 -15.66 -5.66 -5.31
CA TYR A 238 -15.33 -6.05 -6.67
C TYR A 238 -14.11 -6.98 -6.65
N ILE A 239 -14.29 -8.20 -7.15
CA ILE A 239 -13.22 -9.20 -7.21
C ILE A 239 -12.57 -9.14 -8.59
N GLU A 240 -11.32 -8.76 -8.64
CA GLU A 240 -10.50 -8.75 -9.85
C GLU A 240 -9.71 -10.06 -9.97
N GLU A 241 -9.60 -10.61 -11.17
CA GLU A 241 -8.75 -11.76 -11.46
C GLU A 241 -7.48 -11.33 -12.20
N LEU A 242 -6.34 -11.42 -11.51
CA LEU A 242 -5.05 -10.95 -12.03
C LEU A 242 -4.50 -11.89 -13.10
N GLN A 243 -4.11 -11.30 -14.24
CA GLN A 243 -3.52 -12.00 -15.39
C GLN A 243 -1.98 -12.12 -15.30
N TRP A 244 -1.37 -11.71 -14.18
CA TRP A 244 0.09 -11.66 -14.04
C TRP A 244 0.71 -13.03 -13.90
N SER A 245 1.90 -13.21 -14.52
CA SER A 245 2.72 -14.40 -14.34
C SER A 245 3.73 -14.18 -13.20
N LEU A 246 4.02 -15.24 -12.43
CA LEU A 246 5.02 -15.22 -11.37
C LEU A 246 6.42 -14.86 -11.87
N ASN A 247 6.78 -15.30 -13.07
CA ASN A 247 8.09 -15.02 -13.67
C ASN A 247 8.37 -13.51 -13.86
N SER A 248 7.30 -12.70 -14.02
CA SER A 248 7.48 -11.24 -14.15
C SER A 248 7.86 -10.55 -12.84
N ILE A 249 7.61 -11.18 -11.70
CA ILE A 249 7.79 -10.61 -10.37
C ILE A 249 9.10 -11.09 -9.73
N GLN A 250 9.58 -12.26 -10.08
CA GLN A 250 10.81 -12.85 -9.54
C GLN A 250 12.07 -12.29 -10.20
N LYS A 251 13.22 -12.43 -9.53
CA LYS A 251 14.52 -12.02 -10.08
C LYS A 251 14.93 -12.75 -11.37
N GLY A 252 14.29 -13.87 -11.71
CA GLY A 252 14.53 -14.60 -12.97
C GLY A 252 15.99 -15.06 -13.16
N GLY A 253 16.68 -15.45 -12.06
CA GLY A 253 18.09 -15.86 -12.10
C GLY A 253 19.10 -14.72 -11.93
N TYR A 254 18.67 -13.47 -11.93
CA TYR A 254 19.55 -12.33 -11.70
C TYR A 254 19.86 -12.12 -10.22
N LYS A 255 21.07 -11.66 -9.90
CA LYS A 255 21.49 -11.39 -8.53
C LYS A 255 20.70 -10.23 -7.89
N HIS A 256 20.34 -9.22 -8.68
CA HIS A 256 19.63 -8.01 -8.24
C HIS A 256 18.50 -7.68 -9.20
N PHE A 257 17.41 -7.07 -8.71
CA PHE A 257 16.29 -6.60 -9.52
C PHE A 257 16.75 -5.57 -10.57
N MET A 258 17.56 -4.59 -10.18
CA MET A 258 18.11 -3.61 -11.13
C MET A 258 18.87 -4.27 -12.29
N LEU A 259 19.66 -5.32 -12.02
CA LEU A 259 20.35 -6.06 -13.07
C LEU A 259 19.36 -6.75 -14.01
N LYS A 260 18.30 -7.37 -13.49
CA LYS A 260 17.20 -7.91 -14.27
C LYS A 260 16.57 -6.84 -15.15
N GLU A 261 16.18 -5.69 -14.57
CA GLU A 261 15.55 -4.57 -15.29
C GLU A 261 16.43 -4.01 -16.39
N ILE A 262 17.75 -3.90 -16.19
CA ILE A 262 18.70 -3.50 -17.22
C ILE A 262 18.61 -4.44 -18.43
N HIS A 263 18.61 -5.75 -18.20
CA HIS A 263 18.53 -6.75 -19.27
C HIS A 263 17.13 -6.90 -19.88
N GLU A 264 16.10 -6.51 -19.17
CA GLU A 264 14.71 -6.53 -19.65
C GLU A 264 14.33 -5.30 -20.50
N GLN A 265 15.14 -4.23 -20.54
CA GLN A 265 14.82 -3.01 -21.28
C GLN A 265 14.41 -3.25 -22.75
N PRO A 266 15.10 -4.06 -23.56
CA PRO A 266 14.70 -4.29 -24.95
C PRO A 266 13.30 -4.90 -25.04
N LYS A 267 13.00 -5.86 -24.16
CA LYS A 267 11.69 -6.49 -24.09
C LYS A 267 10.61 -5.52 -23.60
N ALA A 268 10.88 -4.75 -22.56
CA ALA A 268 9.96 -3.77 -22.00
C ALA A 268 9.58 -2.69 -23.03
N ILE A 269 10.53 -2.19 -23.80
CA ILE A 269 10.29 -1.24 -24.89
C ILE A 269 9.44 -1.87 -25.98
N SER A 270 9.81 -3.09 -26.42
CA SER A 270 9.04 -3.82 -27.45
C SER A 270 7.59 -4.09 -27.01
N ASP A 271 7.39 -4.51 -25.75
CA ASP A 271 6.06 -4.77 -25.19
C ASP A 271 5.23 -3.48 -25.07
N THR A 272 5.87 -2.36 -24.72
CA THR A 272 5.21 -1.04 -24.64
C THR A 272 4.74 -0.56 -26.01
N LEU A 273 5.51 -0.82 -27.06
CA LEU A 273 5.16 -0.40 -28.43
C LEU A 273 4.18 -1.35 -29.11
N ARG A 274 4.05 -2.59 -28.63
CA ARG A 274 3.23 -3.63 -29.26
C ARG A 274 1.77 -3.19 -29.36
N GLY A 275 1.24 -3.19 -30.60
CA GLY A 275 -0.11 -2.77 -30.94
C GLY A 275 -0.36 -1.25 -30.84
N ARG A 276 0.64 -0.48 -30.41
CA ARG A 276 0.58 0.99 -30.34
C ARG A 276 1.31 1.65 -31.51
N LEU A 277 2.42 1.06 -31.94
CA LEU A 277 3.17 1.54 -33.11
C LEU A 277 2.75 0.74 -34.33
N LEU A 278 2.00 1.38 -35.24
CA LEU A 278 1.54 0.81 -36.50
C LEU A 278 2.50 1.26 -37.61
N VAL A 279 3.65 0.58 -37.72
CA VAL A 279 4.76 0.96 -38.62
C VAL A 279 4.30 1.06 -40.07
N ASP A 280 3.54 0.07 -40.55
CA ASP A 280 3.03 0.02 -41.93
C ASP A 280 2.10 1.19 -42.27
N LYS A 281 1.48 1.80 -41.25
CA LYS A 281 0.55 2.93 -41.42
C LYS A 281 1.18 4.27 -41.03
N GLY A 282 2.43 4.29 -40.56
CA GLY A 282 3.09 5.48 -40.02
C GLY A 282 2.32 6.15 -38.88
N LYS A 283 1.63 5.35 -38.01
CA LYS A 283 0.74 5.86 -36.98
C LYS A 283 1.04 5.29 -35.61
N ILE A 284 0.77 6.10 -34.59
CA ILE A 284 0.71 5.67 -33.20
C ILE A 284 -0.76 5.58 -32.79
N GLN A 285 -1.15 4.47 -32.16
CA GLN A 285 -2.50 4.23 -31.67
C GLN A 285 -2.46 3.97 -30.17
N ILE A 286 -3.07 4.87 -29.40
CA ILE A 286 -3.27 4.72 -27.96
C ILE A 286 -4.76 4.94 -27.72
N ASN A 287 -5.49 3.86 -27.41
CA ASN A 287 -6.96 3.90 -27.35
C ASN A 287 -7.46 4.89 -26.28
N SER A 288 -6.85 4.94 -25.11
CA SER A 288 -7.19 5.89 -24.05
C SER A 288 -7.02 7.36 -24.48
N LEU A 289 -6.00 7.68 -25.29
CA LEU A 289 -5.85 9.03 -25.84
C LEU A 289 -6.91 9.36 -26.87
N ASN A 290 -7.35 8.37 -27.67
CA ASN A 290 -8.38 8.60 -28.68
C ASN A 290 -9.72 8.96 -28.06
N GLU A 291 -10.08 8.35 -26.93
CA GLU A 291 -11.32 8.64 -26.19
C GLU A 291 -11.33 10.08 -25.68
N TYR A 292 -10.20 10.57 -25.17
CA TYR A 292 -10.07 11.91 -24.60
C TYR A 292 -9.38 12.92 -25.54
N LYS A 293 -9.28 12.60 -26.84
CA LYS A 293 -8.61 13.44 -27.84
C LYS A 293 -9.03 14.91 -27.79
N HIS A 294 -10.33 15.18 -27.59
CA HIS A 294 -10.87 16.54 -27.52
C HIS A 294 -10.29 17.33 -26.33
N LYS A 295 -9.95 16.67 -25.20
CA LYS A 295 -9.32 17.31 -24.04
C LYS A 295 -7.90 17.75 -24.38
N PHE A 296 -7.13 16.85 -25.03
CA PHE A 296 -5.75 17.14 -25.42
C PHE A 296 -5.66 18.24 -26.48
N LEU A 297 -6.56 18.24 -27.45
CA LEU A 297 -6.59 19.28 -28.51
C LEU A 297 -6.97 20.66 -28.00
N ASN A 298 -7.71 20.76 -26.91
CA ASN A 298 -8.13 22.03 -26.30
C ASN A 298 -7.26 22.45 -25.11
N ALA A 299 -6.24 21.64 -24.74
CA ALA A 299 -5.36 21.97 -23.65
C ALA A 299 -4.57 23.24 -23.89
N LYS A 300 -4.51 24.09 -22.88
CA LYS A 300 -3.69 25.34 -22.91
C LYS A 300 -2.35 25.16 -22.23
N ARG A 301 -2.25 24.21 -21.31
CA ARG A 301 -1.03 23.87 -20.57
C ARG A 301 -1.06 22.39 -20.20
N ILE A 302 0.11 21.76 -20.17
CA ILE A 302 0.31 20.43 -19.62
C ILE A 302 1.22 20.54 -18.39
N VAL A 303 0.87 19.87 -17.30
CA VAL A 303 1.70 19.78 -16.10
C VAL A 303 2.02 18.31 -15.84
N PHE A 304 3.28 17.94 -15.92
CA PHE A 304 3.74 16.63 -15.48
C PHE A 304 4.00 16.64 -13.98
N VAL A 305 3.48 15.64 -13.27
CA VAL A 305 3.68 15.49 -11.83
C VAL A 305 4.23 14.11 -11.53
N ALA A 306 5.41 14.05 -10.96
CA ALA A 306 6.11 12.79 -10.72
C ALA A 306 7.17 12.90 -9.60
N CYS A 307 7.74 11.75 -9.21
CA CYS A 307 8.88 11.65 -8.30
C CYS A 307 10.00 10.82 -8.93
N GLY A 308 11.25 11.07 -8.50
CA GLY A 308 12.41 10.26 -8.87
C GLY A 308 12.67 10.19 -10.39
N THR A 309 12.93 9.00 -10.89
CA THR A 309 13.24 8.81 -12.33
C THR A 309 12.05 9.08 -13.25
N SER A 310 10.81 8.97 -12.76
CA SER A 310 9.61 9.40 -13.49
C SER A 310 9.58 10.91 -13.69
N TRP A 311 10.05 11.69 -12.71
CA TRP A 311 10.23 13.13 -12.87
C TRP A 311 11.28 13.46 -13.92
N HIS A 312 12.42 12.75 -13.95
CA HIS A 312 13.43 12.93 -14.99
C HIS A 312 12.90 12.58 -16.40
N ALA A 313 12.06 11.54 -16.51
CA ALA A 313 11.39 11.22 -17.77
C ALA A 313 10.42 12.34 -18.20
N SER A 314 9.75 12.97 -17.22
CA SER A 314 8.87 14.12 -17.47
C SER A 314 9.61 15.33 -18.05
N LEU A 315 10.85 15.61 -17.59
CA LEU A 315 11.69 16.67 -18.18
C LEU A 315 11.98 16.44 -19.66
N VAL A 316 12.23 15.18 -20.06
CA VAL A 316 12.38 14.85 -21.48
C VAL A 316 11.05 15.05 -22.22
N GLY A 317 9.93 14.67 -21.57
CA GLY A 317 8.59 14.89 -22.08
C GLY A 317 8.27 16.36 -22.31
N GLU A 318 8.64 17.25 -21.39
CA GLU A 318 8.48 18.71 -21.51
C GLU A 318 9.08 19.24 -22.82
N TYR A 319 10.38 18.96 -23.06
CA TYR A 319 11.05 19.39 -24.29
C TYR A 319 10.37 18.86 -25.55
N LEU A 320 9.96 17.60 -25.56
CA LEU A 320 9.33 16.98 -26.72
C LEU A 320 7.92 17.55 -26.98
N PHE A 321 7.12 17.71 -25.92
CA PHE A 321 5.78 18.24 -26.05
C PHE A 321 5.84 19.72 -26.50
N GLU A 322 6.62 20.56 -25.86
CA GLU A 322 6.77 21.97 -26.30
C GLU A 322 7.26 22.10 -27.74
N TYR A 323 8.19 21.22 -28.14
CA TYR A 323 8.70 21.22 -29.52
C TYR A 323 7.61 20.86 -30.55
N PHE A 324 6.83 19.80 -30.28
CA PHE A 324 5.87 19.28 -31.24
C PHE A 324 4.52 19.93 -31.20
N ILE A 325 3.99 20.26 -30.01
CA ILE A 325 2.61 20.75 -29.87
C ILE A 325 2.49 22.24 -29.54
N ARG A 326 3.60 22.90 -29.20
CA ARG A 326 3.72 24.35 -29.04
C ARG A 326 2.78 24.95 -28.00
N ILE A 327 2.52 24.25 -26.89
CA ILE A 327 1.84 24.77 -25.71
C ILE A 327 2.78 24.71 -24.50
N PRO A 328 2.59 25.55 -23.47
CA PRO A 328 3.40 25.50 -22.26
C PRO A 328 3.31 24.15 -21.57
N VAL A 329 4.47 23.62 -21.16
CA VAL A 329 4.58 22.41 -20.36
C VAL A 329 5.39 22.70 -19.12
N GLU A 330 4.94 22.19 -17.98
CA GLU A 330 5.62 22.34 -16.69
C GLU A 330 5.88 20.95 -16.10
N VAL A 331 7.01 20.80 -15.40
CA VAL A 331 7.36 19.56 -14.71
C VAL A 331 7.57 19.82 -13.23
N GLU A 332 6.73 19.22 -12.41
CA GLU A 332 6.68 19.42 -10.98
C GLU A 332 7.09 18.16 -10.20
N TYR A 333 7.87 18.36 -9.15
CA TYR A 333 7.98 17.31 -8.14
C TYR A 333 6.65 17.15 -7.42
N ALA A 334 6.12 15.92 -7.35
CA ALA A 334 4.85 15.66 -6.70
C ALA A 334 4.85 16.05 -5.21
N SER A 335 5.99 15.89 -4.51
CA SER A 335 6.17 16.33 -3.14
C SER A 335 6.00 17.84 -2.98
N GLU A 336 6.58 18.63 -3.87
CA GLU A 336 6.48 20.09 -3.84
C GLU A 336 5.09 20.56 -4.28
N PHE A 337 4.56 19.99 -5.35
CA PHE A 337 3.22 20.26 -5.86
C PHE A 337 2.15 20.09 -4.78
N ARG A 338 2.26 19.05 -3.98
CA ARG A 338 1.34 18.73 -2.90
C ARG A 338 1.23 19.81 -1.84
N TYR A 339 2.32 20.50 -1.50
CA TYR A 339 2.37 21.44 -0.37
C TYR A 339 2.28 22.90 -0.75
N ARG A 340 2.50 23.26 -2.03
CA ARG A 340 2.60 24.65 -2.44
C ARG A 340 1.29 25.31 -2.92
N ASP A 341 0.14 24.62 -2.83
CA ASP A 341 -1.13 25.10 -3.38
C ASP A 341 -1.03 25.57 -4.85
N PRO A 342 -0.81 24.63 -5.81
CA PRO A 342 -0.49 24.95 -7.20
C PRO A 342 -1.65 25.68 -7.90
N ILE A 343 -1.31 26.58 -8.82
CA ILE A 343 -2.30 27.24 -9.69
C ILE A 343 -2.65 26.29 -10.82
N ILE A 344 -3.86 25.71 -10.77
CA ILE A 344 -4.39 24.78 -11.77
C ILE A 344 -5.68 25.35 -12.33
N GLN A 345 -5.84 25.30 -13.65
CA GLN A 345 -7.01 25.75 -14.39
C GLN A 345 -7.78 24.57 -14.99
N LYS A 346 -9.06 24.76 -15.31
CA LYS A 346 -9.92 23.71 -15.89
C LYS A 346 -9.45 23.21 -17.25
N ASP A 347 -8.71 24.04 -17.99
CA ASP A 347 -8.16 23.70 -19.31
C ASP A 347 -6.75 23.11 -19.23
N ASP A 348 -6.20 22.91 -18.02
CA ASP A 348 -4.93 22.23 -17.82
C ASP A 348 -5.13 20.72 -17.89
N ILE A 349 -4.11 20.04 -18.44
CA ILE A 349 -3.97 18.60 -18.33
C ILE A 349 -2.85 18.33 -17.35
N VAL A 350 -3.14 17.54 -16.32
CA VAL A 350 -2.12 17.06 -15.38
C VAL A 350 -1.81 15.60 -15.69
N ILE A 351 -0.55 15.32 -16.06
CA ILE A 351 -0.07 13.98 -16.39
C ILE A 351 0.74 13.43 -15.22
N CYS A 352 0.22 12.40 -14.57
CA CYS A 352 0.87 11.73 -13.45
C CYS A 352 1.67 10.52 -13.96
N ILE A 353 3.00 10.49 -13.72
CA ILE A 353 3.86 9.38 -14.13
C ILE A 353 4.35 8.63 -12.90
N SER A 354 4.12 7.32 -12.87
CA SER A 354 4.58 6.46 -11.78
C SER A 354 4.85 5.04 -12.25
N GLN A 355 6.02 4.50 -11.90
CA GLN A 355 6.34 3.10 -12.17
C GLN A 355 5.47 2.16 -11.31
N SER A 356 5.42 2.36 -10.00
CA SER A 356 4.63 1.53 -9.10
C SER A 356 3.13 1.84 -9.14
N GLY A 357 2.76 3.08 -9.53
CA GLY A 357 1.40 3.59 -9.40
C GLY A 357 0.93 3.79 -7.95
N GLU A 358 1.85 3.70 -6.97
CA GLU A 358 1.56 3.78 -5.54
C GLU A 358 2.39 4.86 -4.83
N THR A 359 2.95 5.80 -5.58
CA THR A 359 3.73 6.90 -5.01
C THR A 359 2.80 7.87 -4.29
N ALA A 360 2.90 7.95 -2.97
CA ALA A 360 1.98 8.71 -2.13
C ALA A 360 1.88 10.20 -2.52
N ASP A 361 3.02 10.85 -2.76
CA ASP A 361 3.03 12.25 -3.18
C ASP A 361 2.40 12.46 -4.55
N THR A 362 2.64 11.56 -5.51
CA THR A 362 2.02 11.62 -6.84
C THR A 362 0.51 11.42 -6.76
N LEU A 363 0.04 10.51 -5.90
CA LEU A 363 -1.38 10.28 -5.67
C LEU A 363 -2.05 11.50 -4.98
N ALA A 364 -1.38 12.11 -4.01
CA ALA A 364 -1.87 13.31 -3.35
C ALA A 364 -1.94 14.50 -4.33
N ALA A 365 -0.89 14.69 -5.15
CA ALA A 365 -0.85 15.73 -6.17
C ALA A 365 -1.95 15.55 -7.22
N LEU A 366 -2.22 14.31 -7.65
CA LEU A 366 -3.32 13.95 -8.53
C LEU A 366 -4.67 14.39 -7.95
N LYS A 367 -4.95 14.05 -6.69
CA LYS A 367 -6.20 14.43 -6.01
C LYS A 367 -6.37 15.95 -5.96
N ILE A 368 -5.33 16.68 -5.58
CA ILE A 368 -5.34 18.16 -5.55
C ILE A 368 -5.66 18.75 -6.93
N ALA A 369 -5.03 18.25 -7.98
CA ALA A 369 -5.27 18.71 -9.34
C ALA A 369 -6.70 18.39 -9.81
N LYS A 370 -7.22 17.21 -9.49
CA LYS A 370 -8.58 16.76 -9.78
C LYS A 370 -9.63 17.63 -9.08
N ASP A 371 -9.41 17.95 -7.80
CA ASP A 371 -10.28 18.82 -7.01
C ASP A 371 -10.32 20.26 -7.54
N LYS A 372 -9.22 20.74 -8.14
CA LYS A 372 -9.13 22.04 -8.83
C LYS A 372 -9.73 22.02 -10.24
N GLY A 373 -10.20 20.85 -10.72
CA GLY A 373 -10.94 20.68 -11.96
C GLY A 373 -10.09 20.41 -13.21
N ALA A 374 -8.79 20.09 -13.08
CA ALA A 374 -7.95 19.65 -14.18
C ALA A 374 -8.39 18.29 -14.72
N PHE A 375 -8.12 18.06 -16.00
CA PHE A 375 -8.19 16.71 -16.56
C PHE A 375 -6.93 15.94 -16.20
N ILE A 376 -7.10 14.78 -15.55
CA ILE A 376 -5.98 13.95 -15.11
C ILE A 376 -5.75 12.80 -16.08
N TYR A 377 -4.48 12.55 -16.43
CA TYR A 377 -4.08 11.42 -17.25
C TYR A 377 -2.91 10.69 -16.59
N GLY A 378 -3.03 9.37 -16.41
CA GLY A 378 -2.02 8.54 -15.74
C GLY A 378 -1.15 7.77 -16.74
N ILE A 379 0.15 7.73 -16.49
CA ILE A 379 1.10 6.82 -17.13
C ILE A 379 1.67 5.93 -16.05
N CYS A 380 1.12 4.72 -15.91
CA CYS A 380 1.51 3.77 -14.88
C CYS A 380 2.00 2.45 -15.49
N ASN A 381 3.05 1.88 -14.92
CA ASN A 381 3.55 0.57 -15.34
C ASN A 381 2.73 -0.57 -14.71
N VAL A 382 2.24 -0.39 -13.47
CA VAL A 382 1.49 -1.43 -12.76
C VAL A 382 -0.01 -1.23 -13.00
N VAL A 383 -0.62 -2.22 -13.67
CA VAL A 383 -2.07 -2.28 -13.90
C VAL A 383 -2.80 -2.47 -12.57
N GLY A 384 -3.93 -1.77 -12.37
CA GLY A 384 -4.72 -1.87 -11.15
C GLY A 384 -4.11 -1.15 -9.94
N SER A 385 -3.04 -0.38 -10.13
CA SER A 385 -2.46 0.46 -9.07
C SER A 385 -3.38 1.63 -8.71
N SER A 386 -3.15 2.25 -7.53
CA SER A 386 -3.98 3.35 -7.05
C SER A 386 -4.04 4.52 -8.04
N ILE A 387 -2.89 4.95 -8.59
CA ILE A 387 -2.86 6.03 -9.59
C ILE A 387 -3.60 5.61 -10.86
N SER A 388 -3.44 4.36 -11.35
CA SER A 388 -4.11 3.91 -12.56
C SER A 388 -5.65 3.80 -12.44
N ARG A 389 -6.17 3.66 -11.23
CA ARG A 389 -7.62 3.66 -10.98
C ARG A 389 -8.21 5.06 -10.82
N GLU A 390 -7.40 6.02 -10.44
CA GLU A 390 -7.82 7.40 -10.18
C GLU A 390 -7.69 8.33 -11.41
N THR A 391 -7.06 7.84 -12.50
CA THR A 391 -6.76 8.60 -13.72
C THR A 391 -7.58 8.18 -14.93
#